data_a64dc33054cf1934d3b02e327bd7dc74
#
_entry.id   a64dc33054cf1934d3b02e327bd7dc74
#
_cell.length_a   1.000
_cell.length_b   1.000
_cell.length_c   1.000
_cell.angle_alpha   90.00
_cell.angle_beta   90.00
_cell.angle_gamma   90.00
#
_symmetry.space_group_name_H-M   'P 1'
#
loop_
_entity.id
_entity.type
_entity.pdbx_description
1 polymer ?
#
loop_
_entity_poly.entity_id
_entity_poly.type
_entity_poly.pdbx_seq_one_letter_code
_entity_poly.pdbx_strand_id
1 'polypeptide(L)'
;MLKGPVVAELLSQPSIRMSKNQQIIDSAIRQEYEYGFVTDIDQDTIAPGLSDDVIKFISSKKNEPDWLLDWRLKAYHRWLKMEEPDWSKLNYSKIDFQSISYYSAPKKQKKLKSLDEVDPELLKTYNKLGIPLEEQKMLSNVAVDAVFDSVSVTTTFKEELEKHGVIFCSFSEAVHNHPDIVKKYLGSVVPITDNYFAALNSAVFSDGSFVYIPKGVRCPMELSTYFRINAAKTGQFERTLIIAEEDSHVSYLEGCTAPMRDENQLHAAVVELVTHNNAEIKYSTVQNWYPGDPKTGKGGIYNFVTKRGNCIGDNSKISWTQVETGSALTWKYPSCILQGD
;
A
#
# COMPACT_ATOMS: atom_id res chain seq x y z
N MET A 1 -3.12 -3.70 70.16
CA MET A 1 -4.44 -3.20 69.76
C MET A 1 -4.29 -1.71 69.38
N LEU A 2 -4.26 -1.40 68.12
CA LEU A 2 -4.56 -0.07 67.63
C LEU A 2 -5.16 -0.28 66.21
N LYS A 3 -6.49 -0.16 66.14
CA LYS A 3 -7.26 -0.04 64.91
C LYS A 3 -7.25 1.43 64.54
N GLY A 4 -6.71 1.77 63.38
CA GLY A 4 -6.81 3.09 62.80
C GLY A 4 -7.48 3.04 61.44
N PRO A 5 -8.42 3.93 61.12
CA PRO A 5 -9.20 3.94 59.89
C PRO A 5 -8.48 4.76 58.82
N VAL A 6 -7.52 4.18 58.10
CA VAL A 6 -6.78 4.84 57.01
C VAL A 6 -6.95 4.14 55.65
N VAL A 7 -7.71 3.04 55.60
CA VAL A 7 -7.85 2.23 54.37
C VAL A 7 -9.14 2.55 53.60
N ALA A 8 -10.06 3.35 54.14
CA ALA A 8 -11.35 3.64 53.48
C ALA A 8 -11.36 4.93 52.60
N GLU A 9 -10.29 5.71 52.61
CA GLU A 9 -10.26 7.03 51.92
C GLU A 9 -9.56 6.99 50.54
N LEU A 10 -8.99 5.86 50.16
CA LEU A 10 -8.31 5.66 48.87
C LEU A 10 -9.20 5.12 47.75
N LEU A 11 -10.48 4.86 48.01
CA LEU A 11 -11.42 4.31 47.03
C LEU A 11 -12.49 5.29 46.50
N SER A 12 -12.41 6.58 46.86
CA SER A 12 -13.27 7.63 46.30
C SER A 12 -12.50 8.59 45.41
N GLN A 13 -11.79 8.07 44.42
CA GLN A 13 -11.39 8.95 43.32
C GLN A 13 -12.65 9.30 42.52
N PRO A 14 -12.93 10.60 42.22
CA PRO A 14 -14.03 10.96 41.36
C PRO A 14 -13.81 10.28 40.02
N SER A 15 -14.77 9.49 39.55
CA SER A 15 -14.78 8.95 38.21
C SER A 15 -14.57 10.13 37.25
N ILE A 16 -13.38 10.20 36.65
CA ILE A 16 -13.08 11.21 35.61
C ILE A 16 -14.14 10.99 34.54
N ARG A 17 -15.11 11.89 34.46
CA ARG A 17 -16.14 11.88 33.45
C ARG A 17 -15.43 12.12 32.12
N MET A 18 -15.18 11.02 31.37
CA MET A 18 -14.53 11.10 30.07
C MET A 18 -15.28 12.07 29.17
N SER A 19 -14.57 12.92 28.47
CA SER A 19 -15.17 13.85 27.51
C SER A 19 -15.91 13.05 26.43
N LYS A 20 -16.92 13.65 25.80
CA LYS A 20 -17.64 13.00 24.69
C LYS A 20 -16.69 12.55 23.57
N ASN A 21 -15.64 13.32 23.31
CA ASN A 21 -14.61 13.00 22.33
C ASN A 21 -13.78 11.77 22.77
N GLN A 22 -13.45 11.67 24.08
CA GLN A 22 -12.75 10.51 24.62
C GLN A 22 -13.59 9.25 24.53
N GLN A 23 -14.90 9.34 24.77
CA GLN A 23 -15.82 8.20 24.59
C GLN A 23 -15.92 7.75 23.15
N ILE A 24 -15.94 8.69 22.18
CA ILE A 24 -15.93 8.38 20.75
C ILE A 24 -14.61 7.69 20.37
N ILE A 25 -13.47 8.20 20.82
CA ILE A 25 -12.15 7.61 20.58
C ILE A 25 -12.09 6.20 21.18
N ASP A 26 -12.50 6.02 22.42
CA ASP A 26 -12.47 4.72 23.09
C ASP A 26 -13.43 3.71 22.45
N SER A 27 -14.59 4.16 21.96
CA SER A 27 -15.49 3.28 21.21
C SER A 27 -14.89 2.85 19.86
N ALA A 28 -14.24 3.78 19.15
CA ALA A 28 -13.55 3.47 17.90
C ALA A 28 -12.35 2.51 18.10
N ILE A 29 -11.59 2.69 19.19
CA ILE A 29 -10.46 1.79 19.53
C ILE A 29 -10.96 0.39 19.91
N ARG A 30 -12.15 0.27 20.53
CA ARG A 30 -12.73 -1.01 20.95
C ARG A 30 -13.58 -1.69 19.88
N GLN A 31 -13.81 -1.02 18.76
CA GLN A 31 -14.57 -1.61 17.66
C GLN A 31 -13.83 -2.82 17.12
N GLU A 32 -14.54 -3.93 16.91
CA GLU A 32 -13.96 -5.11 16.28
C GLU A 32 -13.49 -4.76 14.87
N TYR A 33 -12.36 -5.35 14.46
CA TYR A 33 -11.81 -5.14 13.12
C TYR A 33 -12.72 -5.78 12.07
N GLU A 34 -13.57 -4.98 11.44
CA GLU A 34 -14.62 -5.44 10.51
C GLU A 34 -14.10 -5.96 9.17
N TYR A 35 -12.85 -5.62 8.80
CA TYR A 35 -12.21 -6.07 7.56
C TYR A 35 -11.49 -7.41 7.68
N GLY A 36 -11.63 -8.09 8.81
CA GLY A 36 -10.93 -9.33 9.14
C GLY A 36 -11.38 -10.59 8.38
N PHE A 37 -12.38 -10.49 7.51
CA PHE A 37 -12.88 -11.64 6.72
C PHE A 37 -11.89 -12.07 5.64
N VAL A 38 -11.95 -13.35 5.25
CA VAL A 38 -11.21 -13.92 4.12
C VAL A 38 -12.15 -14.06 2.94
N THR A 39 -11.68 -13.71 1.73
CA THR A 39 -12.40 -13.96 0.48
C THR A 39 -12.12 -15.38 0.01
N ASP A 40 -13.15 -16.18 -0.20
CA ASP A 40 -13.03 -17.57 -0.63
C ASP A 40 -12.93 -17.65 -2.15
N ILE A 41 -11.70 -17.57 -2.66
CA ILE A 41 -11.39 -17.72 -4.08
C ILE A 41 -10.15 -18.60 -4.27
N ASP A 42 -10.13 -19.35 -5.38
CA ASP A 42 -8.98 -20.11 -5.80
C ASP A 42 -7.80 -19.21 -6.16
N GLN A 43 -6.65 -19.44 -5.53
CA GLN A 43 -5.43 -18.67 -5.72
C GLN A 43 -4.29 -19.52 -6.30
N ASP A 44 -3.46 -18.90 -7.13
CA ASP A 44 -2.16 -19.41 -7.58
C ASP A 44 -1.08 -18.75 -6.72
N THR A 45 -0.61 -19.47 -5.72
CA THR A 45 0.38 -18.97 -4.76
C THR A 45 1.67 -19.75 -4.93
N ILE A 46 2.80 -19.06 -5.07
CA ILE A 46 4.12 -19.70 -5.11
C ILE A 46 4.50 -20.23 -3.73
N ALA A 47 5.28 -21.31 -3.71
CA ALA A 47 5.86 -21.82 -2.47
C ALA A 47 6.68 -20.74 -1.75
N PRO A 48 6.69 -20.73 -0.40
CA PRO A 48 7.52 -19.82 0.38
C PRO A 48 9.01 -19.93 0.01
N GLY A 49 9.70 -18.82 0.18
CA GLY A 49 11.14 -18.71 -0.06
C GLY A 49 11.49 -17.52 -0.96
N LEU A 50 12.71 -17.01 -0.82
CA LEU A 50 13.22 -15.90 -1.61
C LEU A 50 14.56 -16.29 -2.23
N SER A 51 14.62 -16.24 -3.56
CA SER A 51 15.79 -16.59 -4.37
C SER A 51 15.71 -15.92 -5.74
N ASP A 52 16.80 -15.97 -6.51
CA ASP A 52 16.80 -15.55 -7.92
C ASP A 52 15.69 -16.20 -8.72
N ASP A 53 15.39 -17.48 -8.47
CA ASP A 53 14.36 -18.21 -9.22
C ASP A 53 12.94 -17.73 -8.88
N VAL A 54 12.68 -17.35 -7.64
CA VAL A 54 11.42 -16.72 -7.23
C VAL A 54 11.23 -15.38 -7.95
N ILE A 55 12.29 -14.58 -8.05
CA ILE A 55 12.25 -13.29 -8.76
C ILE A 55 12.01 -13.48 -10.25
N LYS A 56 12.72 -14.42 -10.89
CA LYS A 56 12.48 -14.79 -12.29
C LYS A 56 11.05 -15.30 -12.52
N PHE A 57 10.52 -16.07 -11.57
CA PHE A 57 9.14 -16.55 -11.62
C PHE A 57 8.13 -15.39 -11.57
N ILE A 58 8.28 -14.44 -10.63
CA ILE A 58 7.42 -13.24 -10.55
C ILE A 58 7.45 -12.48 -11.88
N SER A 59 8.65 -12.22 -12.40
CA SER A 59 8.84 -11.52 -13.68
C SER A 59 8.20 -12.26 -14.84
N SER A 60 8.34 -13.59 -14.91
CA SER A 60 7.73 -14.42 -15.95
C SER A 60 6.19 -14.44 -15.88
N LYS A 61 5.61 -14.49 -14.67
CA LYS A 61 4.14 -14.43 -14.47
C LYS A 61 3.54 -13.11 -14.97
N LYS A 62 4.31 -12.05 -14.93
CA LYS A 62 3.91 -10.71 -15.37
C LYS A 62 4.37 -10.38 -16.79
N ASN A 63 5.04 -11.31 -17.47
CA ASN A 63 5.64 -11.12 -18.81
C ASN A 63 6.50 -9.84 -18.86
N GLU A 64 7.27 -9.59 -17.82
CA GLU A 64 8.07 -8.38 -17.72
C GLU A 64 9.22 -8.39 -18.75
N PRO A 65 9.60 -7.20 -19.26
CA PRO A 65 10.77 -7.10 -20.15
C PRO A 65 12.08 -7.32 -19.37
N ASP A 66 13.12 -7.79 -20.06
CA ASP A 66 14.42 -8.17 -19.49
C ASP A 66 15.04 -7.06 -18.62
N TRP A 67 14.88 -5.79 -19.00
CA TRP A 67 15.43 -4.68 -18.23
C TRP A 67 14.85 -4.58 -16.81
N LEU A 68 13.57 -4.96 -16.62
CA LEU A 68 12.94 -4.95 -15.29
C LEU A 68 13.37 -6.15 -14.47
N LEU A 69 13.50 -7.33 -15.10
CA LEU A 69 14.07 -8.51 -14.44
C LEU A 69 15.51 -8.22 -13.95
N ASP A 70 16.34 -7.62 -14.79
CA ASP A 70 17.71 -7.24 -14.43
C ASP A 70 17.73 -6.25 -13.25
N TRP A 71 16.82 -5.29 -13.24
CA TRP A 71 16.68 -4.34 -12.15
C TRP A 71 16.27 -5.02 -10.84
N ARG A 72 15.31 -5.96 -10.88
CA ARG A 72 14.88 -6.78 -9.73
C ARG A 72 16.04 -7.61 -9.16
N LEU A 73 16.78 -8.31 -10.01
CA LEU A 73 17.90 -9.13 -9.59
C LEU A 73 19.02 -8.28 -8.97
N LYS A 74 19.30 -7.10 -9.52
CA LYS A 74 20.25 -6.13 -8.91
C LYS A 74 19.76 -5.70 -7.51
N ALA A 75 18.47 -5.44 -7.35
CA ALA A 75 17.89 -5.09 -6.06
C ALA A 75 18.01 -6.23 -5.04
N TYR A 76 17.72 -7.46 -5.46
CA TYR A 76 17.87 -8.65 -4.62
C TYR A 76 19.32 -8.89 -4.18
N HIS A 77 20.26 -8.85 -5.11
CA HIS A 77 21.68 -9.01 -4.78
C HIS A 77 22.21 -7.85 -3.93
N ARG A 78 21.62 -6.67 -4.00
CA ARG A 78 21.89 -5.57 -3.08
C ARG A 78 21.32 -5.88 -1.70
N TRP A 79 20.07 -6.31 -1.62
CA TRP A 79 19.38 -6.66 -0.37
C TRP A 79 20.12 -7.74 0.41
N LEU A 80 20.65 -8.77 -0.24
CA LEU A 80 21.46 -9.84 0.39
C LEU A 80 22.72 -9.32 1.08
N LYS A 81 23.21 -8.13 0.71
CA LYS A 81 24.40 -7.48 1.31
C LYS A 81 24.03 -6.44 2.36
N MET A 82 22.77 -6.20 2.60
CA MET A 82 22.28 -5.25 3.59
C MET A 82 21.94 -5.99 4.88
N GLU A 83 22.02 -5.25 5.97
CA GLU A 83 21.57 -5.72 7.28
C GLU A 83 20.21 -5.10 7.59
N GLU A 84 19.31 -5.90 8.18
CA GLU A 84 18.04 -5.39 8.69
C GLU A 84 18.32 -4.33 9.76
N PRO A 85 17.75 -3.11 9.68
CA PRO A 85 18.10 -2.04 10.60
C PRO A 85 17.64 -2.35 12.03
N ASP A 86 18.52 -2.16 12.99
CA ASP A 86 18.33 -2.41 14.42
C ASP A 86 18.30 -1.12 15.28
N TRP A 87 18.54 0.04 14.66
CA TRP A 87 18.61 1.34 15.34
C TRP A 87 17.26 1.86 15.87
N SER A 88 16.15 1.32 15.38
CA SER A 88 14.82 1.68 15.88
C SER A 88 14.59 1.08 17.27
N LYS A 89 13.80 1.77 18.09
CA LYS A 89 13.39 1.26 19.41
C LYS A 89 12.16 0.33 19.33
N LEU A 90 11.94 -0.27 18.16
CA LEU A 90 10.85 -1.20 17.93
C LEU A 90 11.26 -2.59 18.39
N ASN A 91 10.33 -3.27 19.05
CA ASN A 91 10.51 -4.65 19.47
C ASN A 91 9.52 -5.54 18.70
N TYR A 92 10.01 -6.35 17.79
CA TYR A 92 9.22 -7.30 17.02
C TYR A 92 10.00 -8.59 16.77
N SER A 93 9.29 -9.68 16.52
CA SER A 93 9.93 -10.95 16.19
C SER A 93 10.68 -10.86 14.87
N LYS A 94 11.89 -11.42 14.82
CA LYS A 94 12.67 -11.46 13.59
C LYS A 94 11.85 -12.06 12.45
N ILE A 95 11.86 -11.38 11.30
CA ILE A 95 11.14 -11.83 10.12
C ILE A 95 11.91 -12.99 9.47
N ASP A 96 11.22 -14.11 9.25
CA ASP A 96 11.76 -15.20 8.45
C ASP A 96 11.34 -15.01 6.98
N PHE A 97 12.20 -14.37 6.20
CA PHE A 97 11.98 -14.09 4.79
C PHE A 97 11.89 -15.37 3.94
N GLN A 98 12.33 -16.53 4.44
CA GLN A 98 12.22 -17.80 3.73
C GLN A 98 10.88 -18.51 3.99
N SER A 99 10.12 -18.09 4.97
CA SER A 99 8.77 -18.61 5.26
C SER A 99 7.65 -17.87 4.54
N ILE A 100 7.97 -16.78 3.81
CA ILE A 100 7.01 -15.92 3.13
C ILE A 100 6.87 -16.35 1.66
N SER A 101 5.63 -16.38 1.14
CA SER A 101 5.35 -16.42 -0.29
C SER A 101 5.35 -15.00 -0.86
N TYR A 102 6.00 -14.82 -2.00
CA TYR A 102 6.20 -13.51 -2.64
C TYR A 102 5.27 -13.24 -3.84
N TYR A 103 4.39 -14.18 -4.13
CA TYR A 103 3.39 -14.00 -5.19
C TYR A 103 2.14 -14.83 -4.89
N SER A 104 0.99 -14.19 -4.99
CA SER A 104 -0.31 -14.83 -4.97
C SER A 104 -1.27 -14.06 -5.87
N ALA A 105 -2.06 -14.77 -6.64
CA ALA A 105 -3.05 -14.18 -7.53
C ALA A 105 -4.27 -15.08 -7.69
N PRO A 106 -5.47 -14.54 -7.95
CA PRO A 106 -6.63 -15.35 -8.33
C PRO A 106 -6.33 -16.20 -9.57
N LYS A 107 -6.70 -17.49 -9.55
CA LYS A 107 -6.40 -18.39 -10.68
C LYS A 107 -7.06 -17.97 -11.99
N LYS A 108 -8.25 -17.38 -11.93
CA LYS A 108 -8.98 -16.89 -13.11
C LYS A 108 -8.60 -15.45 -13.40
N GLN A 109 -7.51 -15.25 -14.14
CA GLN A 109 -7.11 -13.92 -14.63
C GLN A 109 -7.48 -13.81 -16.11
N LYS A 110 -8.64 -13.24 -16.42
CA LYS A 110 -8.83 -12.57 -17.71
C LYS A 110 -8.66 -11.09 -17.46
N LYS A 111 -7.95 -10.36 -18.34
CA LYS A 111 -8.01 -8.90 -18.35
C LYS A 111 -9.47 -8.51 -18.57
N LEU A 112 -10.10 -8.02 -17.52
CA LEU A 112 -11.52 -7.73 -17.50
C LEU A 112 -11.73 -6.36 -18.14
N LYS A 113 -12.61 -6.30 -19.13
CA LYS A 113 -12.94 -5.05 -19.84
C LYS A 113 -14.08 -4.29 -19.14
N SER A 114 -14.83 -4.98 -18.28
CA SER A 114 -15.90 -4.39 -17.51
C SER A 114 -16.01 -5.05 -16.13
N LEU A 115 -16.72 -4.39 -15.21
CA LEU A 115 -17.00 -4.92 -13.87
C LEU A 115 -17.91 -6.15 -13.88
N ASP A 116 -18.73 -6.32 -14.92
CA ASP A 116 -19.62 -7.47 -15.08
C ASP A 116 -18.85 -8.78 -15.30
N GLU A 117 -17.59 -8.69 -15.67
CA GLU A 117 -16.68 -9.82 -15.88
C GLU A 117 -15.89 -10.18 -14.60
N VAL A 118 -15.94 -9.36 -13.55
CA VAL A 118 -15.26 -9.59 -12.26
C VAL A 118 -15.90 -10.77 -11.54
N ASP A 119 -15.07 -11.62 -10.93
CA ASP A 119 -15.54 -12.74 -10.11
C ASP A 119 -16.54 -12.21 -9.05
N PRO A 120 -17.76 -12.79 -8.93
CA PRO A 120 -18.78 -12.32 -8.00
C PRO A 120 -18.33 -12.27 -6.54
N GLU A 121 -17.43 -13.17 -6.12
CA GLU A 121 -16.87 -13.16 -4.76
C GLU A 121 -15.90 -11.99 -4.54
N LEU A 122 -15.14 -11.59 -5.57
CA LEU A 122 -14.34 -10.37 -5.52
C LEU A 122 -15.22 -9.13 -5.46
N LEU A 123 -16.29 -9.05 -6.26
CA LEU A 123 -17.26 -7.95 -6.19
C LEU A 123 -17.90 -7.84 -4.82
N LYS A 124 -18.35 -8.95 -4.22
CA LYS A 124 -18.86 -8.98 -2.85
C LYS A 124 -17.81 -8.48 -1.84
N THR A 125 -16.56 -8.87 -2.03
CA THR A 125 -15.45 -8.42 -1.18
C THR A 125 -15.31 -6.90 -1.23
N TYR A 126 -15.25 -6.31 -2.42
CA TYR A 126 -15.13 -4.86 -2.57
C TYR A 126 -16.35 -4.11 -2.05
N ASN A 127 -17.56 -4.61 -2.30
CA ASN A 127 -18.79 -4.03 -1.74
C ASN A 127 -18.79 -4.07 -0.21
N LYS A 128 -18.36 -5.19 0.39
CA LYS A 128 -18.24 -5.34 1.85
C LYS A 128 -17.17 -4.41 2.45
N LEU A 129 -16.14 -4.07 1.67
CA LEU A 129 -15.11 -3.09 2.04
C LEU A 129 -15.56 -1.64 1.84
N GLY A 130 -16.78 -1.42 1.33
CA GLY A 130 -17.28 -0.08 1.04
C GLY A 130 -16.60 0.59 -0.15
N ILE A 131 -15.93 -0.18 -1.02
CA ILE A 131 -15.26 0.34 -2.21
C ILE A 131 -16.29 0.44 -3.33
N PRO A 132 -16.57 1.65 -3.82
CA PRO A 132 -17.57 1.83 -4.85
C PRO A 132 -17.06 1.34 -6.20
N LEU A 133 -17.36 0.12 -6.58
CA LEU A 133 -17.00 -0.42 -7.89
C LEU A 133 -18.10 -0.23 -8.96
N GLU A 134 -19.32 0.16 -8.60
CA GLU A 134 -20.46 0.28 -9.50
C GLU A 134 -21.06 1.72 -9.56
N GLU A 135 -22.34 1.88 -9.84
CA GLU A 135 -23.02 3.16 -10.13
C GLU A 135 -22.72 4.33 -9.18
N GLN A 136 -22.36 4.05 -7.93
CA GLN A 136 -21.91 5.08 -6.98
C GLN A 136 -20.64 5.83 -7.46
N LYS A 137 -19.83 5.23 -8.35
CA LYS A 137 -18.63 5.82 -8.94
C LYS A 137 -18.94 7.03 -9.82
N MET A 138 -19.99 6.94 -10.62
CA MET A 138 -20.40 8.05 -11.48
C MET A 138 -20.85 9.27 -10.68
N LEU A 139 -21.34 9.05 -9.45
CA LEU A 139 -21.78 10.11 -8.54
C LEU A 139 -20.65 10.67 -7.67
N SER A 140 -19.59 9.89 -7.41
CA SER A 140 -18.48 10.30 -6.53
C SER A 140 -17.35 11.01 -7.25
N ASN A 141 -17.29 10.97 -8.59
CA ASN A 141 -16.19 11.54 -9.40
C ASN A 141 -14.80 11.06 -8.95
N VAL A 142 -14.67 9.77 -8.65
CA VAL A 142 -13.42 9.13 -8.23
C VAL A 142 -13.10 7.96 -9.15
N ALA A 143 -11.91 7.95 -9.75
CA ALA A 143 -11.40 6.79 -10.46
C ALA A 143 -10.73 5.83 -9.48
N VAL A 144 -11.05 4.54 -9.55
CA VAL A 144 -10.57 3.51 -8.62
C VAL A 144 -9.81 2.42 -9.37
N ASP A 145 -8.63 2.07 -8.86
CA ASP A 145 -7.90 0.84 -9.18
C ASP A 145 -7.98 -0.12 -7.99
N ALA A 146 -8.44 -1.35 -8.23
CA ALA A 146 -8.61 -2.35 -7.18
C ALA A 146 -7.56 -3.46 -7.34
N VAL A 147 -6.69 -3.59 -6.34
CA VAL A 147 -5.61 -4.57 -6.31
C VAL A 147 -5.92 -5.65 -5.27
N PHE A 148 -5.85 -6.91 -5.69
CA PHE A 148 -6.07 -8.07 -4.84
C PHE A 148 -4.82 -8.95 -4.85
N ASP A 149 -4.18 -9.08 -3.67
CA ASP A 149 -2.86 -9.71 -3.52
C ASP A 149 -1.84 -9.12 -4.53
N SER A 150 -1.38 -9.89 -5.48
CA SER A 150 -0.31 -9.51 -6.42
C SER A 150 -0.79 -8.95 -7.77
N VAL A 151 -2.08 -8.67 -7.95
CA VAL A 151 -2.62 -8.25 -9.26
C VAL A 151 -3.69 -7.17 -9.16
N SER A 152 -3.68 -6.23 -10.10
CA SER A 152 -4.81 -5.33 -10.33
C SER A 152 -5.95 -6.09 -10.99
N VAL A 153 -7.14 -5.95 -10.42
CA VAL A 153 -8.37 -6.63 -10.89
C VAL A 153 -9.11 -5.75 -11.88
N THR A 154 -9.19 -4.46 -11.61
CA THR A 154 -9.92 -3.50 -12.46
C THR A 154 -9.49 -2.07 -12.18
N THR A 155 -9.46 -1.24 -13.23
CA THR A 155 -9.28 0.20 -13.16
C THR A 155 -10.47 0.90 -13.81
N THR A 156 -11.10 1.84 -13.11
CA THR A 156 -12.30 2.54 -13.59
C THR A 156 -11.96 3.89 -14.22
N PHE A 157 -12.85 4.44 -15.06
CA PHE A 157 -12.72 5.76 -15.71
C PHE A 157 -11.46 5.92 -16.59
N LYS A 158 -10.83 4.85 -16.99
CA LYS A 158 -9.58 4.89 -17.76
C LYS A 158 -9.74 5.69 -19.05
N GLU A 159 -10.77 5.41 -19.84
CA GLU A 159 -11.02 6.12 -21.12
C GLU A 159 -11.29 7.62 -20.91
N GLU A 160 -11.93 8.01 -19.80
CA GLU A 160 -12.19 9.42 -19.49
C GLU A 160 -10.89 10.14 -19.13
N LEU A 161 -10.04 9.52 -18.33
CA LEU A 161 -8.72 10.05 -17.98
C LEU A 161 -7.81 10.17 -19.22
N GLU A 162 -7.84 9.18 -20.11
CA GLU A 162 -7.07 9.16 -21.34
C GLU A 162 -7.42 10.32 -22.30
N LYS A 163 -8.68 10.81 -22.30
CA LYS A 163 -9.06 12.01 -23.08
C LYS A 163 -8.32 13.26 -22.65
N HIS A 164 -7.86 13.31 -21.41
CA HIS A 164 -7.02 14.39 -20.86
C HIS A 164 -5.53 14.07 -20.90
N GLY A 165 -5.14 12.92 -21.47
CA GLY A 165 -3.78 12.43 -21.49
C GLY A 165 -3.28 11.92 -20.13
N VAL A 166 -4.16 11.80 -19.14
CA VAL A 166 -3.84 11.26 -17.83
C VAL A 166 -3.72 9.74 -17.91
N ILE A 167 -2.61 9.20 -17.42
CA ILE A 167 -2.41 7.76 -17.30
C ILE A 167 -2.69 7.37 -15.83
N PHE A 168 -3.63 6.45 -15.65
CA PHE A 168 -3.89 5.80 -14.37
C PHE A 168 -4.14 4.32 -14.62
N CYS A 169 -3.20 3.50 -14.19
CA CYS A 169 -3.24 2.05 -14.41
C CYS A 169 -2.40 1.31 -13.38
N SER A 170 -2.46 -0.02 -13.41
CA SER A 170 -1.54 -0.82 -12.60
C SER A 170 -0.09 -0.62 -13.04
N PHE A 171 0.85 -0.83 -12.11
CA PHE A 171 2.27 -0.74 -12.43
C PHE A 171 2.68 -1.75 -13.50
N SER A 172 2.13 -2.97 -13.43
CA SER A 172 2.36 -4.02 -14.44
C SER A 172 1.92 -3.57 -15.84
N GLU A 173 0.78 -2.91 -15.95
CA GLU A 173 0.32 -2.37 -17.23
C GLU A 173 1.24 -1.23 -17.73
N ALA A 174 1.66 -0.34 -16.84
CA ALA A 174 2.56 0.76 -17.20
C ALA A 174 3.90 0.28 -17.75
N VAL A 175 4.45 -0.80 -17.20
CA VAL A 175 5.71 -1.42 -17.68
C VAL A 175 5.60 -1.84 -19.16
N HIS A 176 4.44 -2.28 -19.61
CA HIS A 176 4.20 -2.70 -21.00
C HIS A 176 3.83 -1.55 -21.92
N ASN A 177 2.93 -0.67 -21.48
CA ASN A 177 2.32 0.34 -22.33
C ASN A 177 3.11 1.67 -22.32
N HIS A 178 3.86 1.96 -21.24
CA HIS A 178 4.59 3.21 -21.04
C HIS A 178 6.04 2.98 -20.55
N PRO A 179 6.80 2.05 -21.18
CA PRO A 179 8.11 1.60 -20.69
C PRO A 179 9.12 2.74 -20.54
N ASP A 180 9.08 3.74 -21.41
CA ASP A 180 10.04 4.84 -21.39
C ASP A 180 9.85 5.75 -20.16
N ILE A 181 8.59 5.99 -19.77
CA ILE A 181 8.28 6.77 -18.57
C ILE A 181 8.67 5.97 -17.35
N VAL A 182 8.31 4.68 -17.30
CA VAL A 182 8.67 3.80 -16.17
C VAL A 182 10.19 3.72 -16.02
N LYS A 183 10.95 3.49 -17.09
CA LYS A 183 12.43 3.44 -17.06
C LYS A 183 13.06 4.72 -16.55
N LYS A 184 12.47 5.87 -16.91
CA LYS A 184 12.98 7.19 -16.51
C LYS A 184 12.82 7.43 -15.01
N TYR A 185 11.69 7.00 -14.43
CA TYR A 185 11.30 7.41 -13.08
C TYR A 185 11.37 6.29 -12.02
N LEU A 186 11.28 5.00 -12.39
CA LEU A 186 11.40 3.89 -11.45
C LEU A 186 12.74 3.92 -10.72
N GLY A 187 12.69 3.99 -9.39
CA GLY A 187 13.88 4.04 -8.56
C GLY A 187 14.62 5.37 -8.59
N SER A 188 14.07 6.40 -9.23
CA SER A 188 14.68 7.73 -9.29
C SER A 188 14.58 8.50 -7.97
N VAL A 189 13.57 8.20 -7.17
CA VAL A 189 13.32 8.80 -5.86
C VAL A 189 13.61 7.82 -4.72
N VAL A 190 13.27 6.55 -4.91
CA VAL A 190 13.60 5.45 -4.00
C VAL A 190 14.50 4.44 -4.71
N PRO A 191 15.81 4.68 -4.77
CA PRO A 191 16.73 3.74 -5.40
C PRO A 191 16.81 2.42 -4.63
N ILE A 192 17.28 1.38 -5.28
CA ILE A 192 17.51 0.05 -4.66
C ILE A 192 18.47 0.07 -3.47
N THR A 193 19.10 1.20 -3.21
CA THR A 193 20.05 1.44 -2.12
C THR A 193 19.46 2.26 -0.98
N ASP A 194 18.20 2.71 -1.05
CA ASP A 194 17.60 3.61 -0.06
C ASP A 194 17.60 2.97 1.35
N ASN A 195 16.99 1.82 1.49
CA ASN A 195 16.96 1.07 2.74
C ASN A 195 16.65 -0.42 2.51
N TYR A 196 16.76 -1.22 3.56
CA TYR A 196 16.59 -2.67 3.54
C TYR A 196 15.23 -3.11 2.95
N PHE A 197 14.11 -2.54 3.43
CA PHE A 197 12.77 -2.91 2.98
C PHE A 197 12.44 -2.35 1.58
N ALA A 198 13.01 -1.22 1.19
CA ALA A 198 12.90 -0.69 -0.16
C ALA A 198 13.66 -1.54 -1.18
N ALA A 199 14.84 -2.06 -0.81
CA ALA A 199 15.59 -3.00 -1.64
C ALA A 199 14.81 -4.31 -1.81
N LEU A 200 14.23 -4.85 -0.73
CA LEU A 200 13.37 -6.03 -0.79
C LEU A 200 12.15 -5.79 -1.70
N ASN A 201 11.42 -4.68 -1.48
CA ASN A 201 10.29 -4.31 -2.34
C ASN A 201 10.74 -4.26 -3.80
N SER A 202 11.85 -3.60 -4.10
CA SER A 202 12.37 -3.48 -5.46
C SER A 202 12.61 -4.82 -6.13
N ALA A 203 13.02 -5.83 -5.37
CA ALA A 203 13.23 -7.19 -5.90
C ALA A 203 11.91 -7.91 -6.19
N VAL A 204 10.89 -7.74 -5.33
CA VAL A 204 9.72 -8.65 -5.32
C VAL A 204 8.37 -7.96 -5.50
N PHE A 205 8.30 -6.62 -5.68
CA PHE A 205 7.00 -5.97 -5.85
C PHE A 205 6.19 -6.63 -6.97
N SER A 206 4.93 -6.88 -6.69
CA SER A 206 4.09 -7.64 -7.61
C SER A 206 3.18 -6.74 -8.45
N ASP A 207 2.64 -5.68 -7.85
CA ASP A 207 1.89 -4.65 -8.56
C ASP A 207 1.91 -3.34 -7.76
N GLY A 208 1.09 -2.39 -8.16
CA GLY A 208 0.95 -1.09 -7.55
C GLY A 208 0.31 -0.11 -8.51
N SER A 209 0.36 1.17 -8.20
CA SER A 209 -0.25 2.21 -9.00
C SER A 209 0.77 2.98 -9.81
N PHE A 210 0.42 3.23 -11.05
CA PHE A 210 1.14 4.14 -11.92
C PHE A 210 0.23 5.30 -12.33
N VAL A 211 0.70 6.53 -12.05
CA VAL A 211 -0.03 7.76 -12.39
C VAL A 211 0.92 8.73 -13.11
N TYR A 212 0.49 9.22 -14.26
CA TYR A 212 1.18 10.27 -14.98
C TYR A 212 0.20 11.37 -15.37
N ILE A 213 0.48 12.59 -14.94
CA ILE A 213 -0.33 13.77 -15.25
C ILE A 213 0.49 14.64 -16.20
N PRO A 214 0.04 14.86 -17.45
CA PRO A 214 0.77 15.65 -18.42
C PRO A 214 0.77 17.13 -18.08
N LYS A 215 1.69 17.85 -18.69
CA LYS A 215 1.89 19.30 -18.51
C LYS A 215 0.57 20.07 -18.68
N GLY A 216 0.30 20.99 -17.75
CA GLY A 216 -0.85 21.88 -17.76
C GLY A 216 -2.19 21.22 -17.42
N VAL A 217 -2.20 19.93 -17.07
CA VAL A 217 -3.42 19.19 -16.78
C VAL A 217 -3.73 19.16 -15.28
N ARG A 218 -4.89 19.68 -14.94
CA ARG A 218 -5.50 19.39 -13.62
C ARG A 218 -6.33 18.12 -13.75
N CYS A 219 -5.96 17.06 -13.03
CA CYS A 219 -6.68 15.79 -13.09
C CYS A 219 -8.18 16.03 -12.87
N PRO A 220 -9.06 15.56 -13.78
CA PRO A 220 -10.48 15.91 -13.76
C PRO A 220 -11.24 15.29 -12.59
N MET A 221 -10.67 14.26 -11.95
CA MET A 221 -11.26 13.54 -10.82
C MET A 221 -10.20 13.12 -9.82
N GLU A 222 -10.61 12.73 -8.62
CA GLU A 222 -9.73 12.10 -7.65
C GLU A 222 -9.39 10.67 -8.10
N LEU A 223 -8.16 10.25 -7.86
CA LEU A 223 -7.70 8.89 -8.13
C LEU A 223 -7.60 8.13 -6.82
N SER A 224 -7.98 6.87 -6.83
CA SER A 224 -7.87 6.01 -5.65
C SER A 224 -7.40 4.62 -6.02
N THR A 225 -6.47 4.06 -5.24
CA THR A 225 -6.13 2.64 -5.33
C THR A 225 -6.41 1.97 -4.01
N TYR A 226 -6.99 0.79 -4.09
CA TYR A 226 -7.30 -0.01 -2.92
C TYR A 226 -6.59 -1.36 -2.99
N PHE A 227 -5.76 -1.64 -1.97
CA PHE A 227 -5.02 -2.88 -1.82
C PHE A 227 -5.68 -3.79 -0.80
N ARG A 228 -5.98 -5.02 -1.20
CA ARG A 228 -6.48 -6.07 -0.32
C ARG A 228 -5.51 -7.24 -0.29
N ILE A 229 -4.88 -7.49 0.87
CA ILE A 229 -4.20 -8.75 1.14
C ILE A 229 -5.27 -9.80 1.44
N ASN A 230 -5.17 -11.01 0.89
CA ASN A 230 -6.09 -12.09 1.17
C ASN A 230 -5.38 -13.43 1.46
N ALA A 231 -4.34 -13.76 0.70
CA ALA A 231 -3.64 -15.03 0.82
C ALA A 231 -2.91 -15.18 2.17
N ALA A 232 -2.95 -16.40 2.74
CA ALA A 232 -2.18 -16.74 3.93
C ALA A 232 -0.70 -16.88 3.62
N LYS A 233 0.17 -16.60 4.59
CA LYS A 233 1.63 -16.72 4.47
C LYS A 233 2.25 -15.97 3.30
N THR A 234 1.56 -14.96 2.79
CA THR A 234 2.07 -14.09 1.72
C THR A 234 2.48 -12.75 2.28
N GLY A 235 3.56 -12.20 1.73
CA GLY A 235 3.88 -10.79 1.89
C GLY A 235 3.15 -9.96 0.83
N GLN A 236 2.92 -8.69 1.15
CA GLN A 236 2.39 -7.70 0.21
C GLN A 236 3.48 -6.67 -0.10
N PHE A 237 3.77 -6.54 -1.40
CA PHE A 237 4.85 -5.69 -1.89
C PHE A 237 4.36 -4.85 -3.05
N GLU A 238 3.73 -3.73 -2.76
CA GLU A 238 3.26 -2.81 -3.79
C GLU A 238 4.26 -1.67 -4.02
N ARG A 239 4.23 -1.13 -5.25
CA ARG A 239 5.03 0.02 -5.64
C ARG A 239 4.18 1.04 -6.39
N THR A 240 4.03 2.23 -5.80
CA THR A 240 3.29 3.34 -6.38
C THR A 240 4.27 4.37 -6.94
N LEU A 241 4.04 4.80 -8.20
CA LEU A 241 4.81 5.85 -8.85
C LEU A 241 3.86 6.89 -9.43
N ILE A 242 3.96 8.14 -8.95
CA ILE A 242 3.13 9.26 -9.41
C ILE A 242 4.03 10.38 -9.92
N ILE A 243 3.82 10.78 -11.17
CA ILE A 243 4.53 11.86 -11.83
C ILE A 243 3.54 12.97 -12.19
N ALA A 244 3.80 14.18 -11.74
CA ALA A 244 3.06 15.38 -12.09
C ALA A 244 4.00 16.32 -12.88
N GLU A 245 3.72 16.45 -14.18
CA GLU A 245 4.49 17.33 -15.06
C GLU A 245 4.18 18.80 -14.77
N GLU A 246 4.90 19.73 -15.38
CA GLU A 246 4.79 21.17 -15.16
C GLU A 246 3.33 21.66 -15.22
N ASP A 247 2.95 22.55 -14.28
CA ASP A 247 1.61 23.15 -14.15
C ASP A 247 0.47 22.13 -13.97
N SER A 248 0.76 20.94 -13.47
CA SER A 248 -0.25 19.88 -13.30
C SER A 248 -0.66 19.67 -11.84
N HIS A 249 -1.80 19.00 -11.65
CA HIS A 249 -2.33 18.72 -10.30
C HIS A 249 -3.03 17.39 -10.25
N VAL A 250 -2.80 16.63 -9.16
CA VAL A 250 -3.54 15.39 -8.86
C VAL A 250 -3.78 15.23 -7.36
N SER A 251 -4.97 14.69 -7.03
CA SER A 251 -5.30 14.15 -5.71
C SER A 251 -5.40 12.63 -5.80
N TYR A 252 -4.67 11.93 -4.93
CA TYR A 252 -4.60 10.48 -4.92
C TYR A 252 -4.80 9.94 -3.51
N LEU A 253 -5.65 8.92 -3.40
CA LEU A 253 -5.95 8.22 -2.15
C LEU A 253 -5.55 6.75 -2.25
N GLU A 254 -4.76 6.27 -1.30
CA GLU A 254 -4.42 4.86 -1.14
C GLU A 254 -5.15 4.27 0.06
N GLY A 255 -5.87 3.17 -0.15
CA GLY A 255 -6.49 2.39 0.90
C GLY A 255 -5.91 0.98 0.98
N CYS A 256 -5.68 0.48 2.20
CA CYS A 256 -5.15 -0.87 2.40
C CYS A 256 -5.86 -1.58 3.53
N THR A 257 -6.17 -2.87 3.34
CA THR A 257 -6.70 -3.77 4.39
C THR A 257 -6.16 -5.19 4.25
N ALA A 258 -6.25 -5.95 5.34
CA ALA A 258 -5.88 -7.37 5.38
C ALA A 258 -6.87 -8.17 6.26
N PRO A 259 -7.02 -9.50 6.06
CA PRO A 259 -7.81 -10.34 6.94
C PRO A 259 -7.14 -10.54 8.29
N MET A 260 -7.92 -10.98 9.29
CA MET A 260 -7.39 -11.45 10.56
C MET A 260 -6.74 -12.83 10.39
N ARG A 261 -5.48 -12.96 10.85
CA ARG A 261 -4.75 -14.22 10.84
C ARG A 261 -3.90 -14.33 12.10
N ASP A 262 -3.66 -15.58 12.55
CA ASP A 262 -2.83 -15.89 13.74
C ASP A 262 -1.33 -15.75 13.46
N GLU A 263 -0.93 -15.56 12.24
CA GLU A 263 0.44 -15.34 11.80
C GLU A 263 0.69 -13.86 11.42
N ASN A 264 1.89 -13.36 11.70
CA ASN A 264 2.26 -12.05 11.23
C ASN A 264 2.47 -12.07 9.71
N GLN A 265 1.93 -11.04 9.02
CA GLN A 265 2.12 -10.85 7.59
C GLN A 265 2.96 -9.62 7.34
N LEU A 266 3.92 -9.74 6.42
CA LEU A 266 4.79 -8.63 6.03
C LEU A 266 4.13 -7.80 4.93
N HIS A 267 4.01 -6.51 5.17
CA HIS A 267 3.71 -5.49 4.18
C HIS A 267 4.92 -4.58 4.02
N ALA A 268 5.51 -4.56 2.84
CA ALA A 268 6.64 -3.68 2.54
C ALA A 268 6.40 -2.95 1.22
N ALA A 269 5.92 -1.70 1.31
CA ALA A 269 5.55 -0.88 0.16
C ALA A 269 6.55 0.23 -0.12
N VAL A 270 6.57 0.68 -1.38
CA VAL A 270 7.33 1.85 -1.82
C VAL A 270 6.43 2.81 -2.57
N VAL A 271 6.56 4.10 -2.26
CA VAL A 271 5.88 5.19 -2.96
C VAL A 271 6.91 6.22 -3.42
N GLU A 272 6.90 6.50 -4.71
CA GLU A 272 7.73 7.51 -5.36
C GLU A 272 6.84 8.59 -5.97
N LEU A 273 7.04 9.85 -5.56
CA LEU A 273 6.32 11.00 -6.10
C LEU A 273 7.31 11.96 -6.76
N VAL A 274 6.98 12.46 -7.94
CA VAL A 274 7.79 13.43 -8.69
C VAL A 274 6.93 14.60 -9.09
N THR A 275 7.34 15.83 -8.74
CA THR A 275 6.66 17.07 -9.14
C THR A 275 7.61 18.01 -9.88
N HIS A 276 7.17 18.45 -11.06
CA HIS A 276 7.86 19.45 -11.88
C HIS A 276 7.38 20.88 -11.54
N ASN A 277 7.80 21.89 -12.29
CA ASN A 277 7.49 23.31 -12.01
C ASN A 277 5.99 23.51 -11.80
N ASN A 278 5.62 24.23 -10.73
CA ASN A 278 4.24 24.55 -10.34
C ASN A 278 3.30 23.33 -10.19
N ALA A 279 3.82 22.11 -10.20
CA ALA A 279 2.99 20.91 -10.07
C ALA A 279 2.64 20.60 -8.61
N GLU A 280 1.48 20.00 -8.41
CA GLU A 280 1.00 19.61 -7.08
C GLU A 280 0.51 18.16 -7.05
N ILE A 281 1.03 17.37 -6.10
CA ILE A 281 0.51 16.06 -5.74
C ILE A 281 -0.04 16.11 -4.31
N LYS A 282 -1.32 15.83 -4.14
CA LYS A 282 -1.93 15.52 -2.83
C LYS A 282 -2.04 14.01 -2.69
N TYR A 283 -1.21 13.45 -1.83
CA TYR A 283 -1.21 12.02 -1.57
C TYR A 283 -1.77 11.71 -0.19
N SER A 284 -2.86 10.98 -0.16
CA SER A 284 -3.53 10.56 1.07
C SER A 284 -3.47 9.04 1.22
N THR A 285 -3.29 8.54 2.43
CA THR A 285 -3.33 7.12 2.74
C THR A 285 -4.27 6.85 3.91
N VAL A 286 -5.12 5.86 3.76
CA VAL A 286 -5.89 5.26 4.86
C VAL A 286 -5.53 3.79 4.92
N GLN A 287 -4.73 3.42 5.93
CA GLN A 287 -4.35 2.03 6.15
C GLN A 287 -5.03 1.51 7.40
N ASN A 288 -5.87 0.50 7.20
CA ASN A 288 -6.61 -0.15 8.28
C ASN A 288 -6.21 -1.62 8.35
N TRP A 289 -5.18 -1.88 9.16
CA TRP A 289 -4.56 -3.17 9.29
C TRP A 289 -5.06 -3.93 10.53
N TYR A 290 -5.05 -5.24 10.47
CA TYR A 290 -5.26 -6.08 11.64
C TYR A 290 -4.08 -5.95 12.61
N PRO A 291 -4.30 -5.55 13.87
CA PRO A 291 -3.21 -5.34 14.83
C PRO A 291 -2.66 -6.62 15.46
N GLY A 292 -3.32 -7.76 15.27
CA GLY A 292 -3.08 -8.98 15.99
C GLY A 292 -4.09 -9.21 17.13
N ASP A 293 -4.08 -10.40 17.69
CA ASP A 293 -4.93 -10.76 18.82
C ASP A 293 -4.41 -10.08 20.10
N PRO A 294 -5.19 -9.22 20.77
CA PRO A 294 -4.73 -8.47 21.94
C PRO A 294 -4.48 -9.36 23.17
N LYS A 295 -5.01 -10.60 23.20
CA LYS A 295 -4.85 -11.53 24.33
C LYS A 295 -3.62 -12.40 24.18
N THR A 296 -3.33 -12.85 22.96
CA THR A 296 -2.23 -13.78 22.67
C THR A 296 -1.00 -13.09 22.07
N GLY A 297 -1.15 -11.86 21.55
CA GLY A 297 -0.12 -11.14 20.83
C GLY A 297 0.23 -11.76 19.46
N LYS A 298 -0.60 -12.68 18.96
CA LYS A 298 -0.36 -13.38 17.70
C LYS A 298 -0.99 -12.64 16.52
N GLY A 299 -0.39 -12.82 15.36
CA GLY A 299 -0.89 -12.26 14.11
C GLY A 299 -0.62 -10.76 13.94
N GLY A 300 -1.35 -10.14 13.02
CA GLY A 300 -1.23 -8.73 12.70
C GLY A 300 -0.19 -8.44 11.62
N ILE A 301 -0.27 -7.24 11.09
CA ILE A 301 0.55 -6.79 9.97
C ILE A 301 1.81 -6.11 10.47
N TYR A 302 2.96 -6.51 9.93
CA TYR A 302 4.22 -5.77 10.01
C TYR A 302 4.30 -4.84 8.79
N ASN A 303 4.08 -3.56 9.04
CA ASN A 303 3.87 -2.54 8.01
C ASN A 303 5.12 -1.65 7.85
N PHE A 304 5.96 -1.96 6.87
CA PHE A 304 7.15 -1.19 6.53
C PHE A 304 6.92 -0.44 5.22
N VAL A 305 6.86 0.89 5.26
CA VAL A 305 6.56 1.68 4.07
C VAL A 305 7.58 2.79 3.86
N THR A 306 8.21 2.79 2.71
CA THR A 306 9.12 3.85 2.25
C THR A 306 8.39 4.78 1.30
N LYS A 307 8.18 6.03 1.71
CA LYS A 307 7.55 7.07 0.89
C LYS A 307 8.52 8.22 0.67
N ARG A 308 8.82 8.54 -0.59
CA ARG A 308 9.70 9.63 -0.96
C ARG A 308 9.07 10.47 -2.04
N GLY A 309 9.17 11.79 -1.87
CA GLY A 309 8.82 12.77 -2.89
C GLY A 309 10.05 13.50 -3.39
N ASN A 310 10.06 13.86 -4.66
CA ASN A 310 11.05 14.73 -5.24
C ASN A 310 10.36 15.94 -5.89
N CYS A 311 10.47 17.09 -5.24
CA CYS A 311 10.04 18.37 -5.75
C CYS A 311 11.17 18.93 -6.63
N ILE A 312 11.19 18.54 -7.90
CA ILE A 312 12.25 18.89 -8.86
C ILE A 312 12.13 20.34 -9.32
N GLY A 313 10.89 20.78 -9.53
CA GLY A 313 10.59 22.08 -10.13
C GLY A 313 10.32 23.18 -9.13
N ASP A 314 10.43 24.43 -9.59
CA ASP A 314 10.10 25.62 -8.81
C ASP A 314 8.62 25.64 -8.45
N ASN A 315 8.29 26.13 -7.25
CA ASN A 315 6.93 26.18 -6.70
C ASN A 315 6.21 24.79 -6.68
N SER A 316 6.93 23.70 -6.84
CA SER A 316 6.33 22.36 -6.81
C SER A 316 5.92 21.97 -5.39
N LYS A 317 4.86 21.17 -5.28
CA LYS A 317 4.27 20.85 -3.98
C LYS A 317 3.87 19.37 -3.86
N ILE A 318 4.23 18.74 -2.75
CA ILE A 318 3.75 17.42 -2.33
C ILE A 318 3.14 17.54 -0.94
N SER A 319 1.88 17.12 -0.82
CA SER A 319 1.18 17.04 0.46
C SER A 319 0.98 15.59 0.86
N TRP A 320 1.44 15.23 2.07
CA TRP A 320 1.24 13.92 2.66
C TRP A 320 0.15 13.96 3.73
N THR A 321 -0.91 13.16 3.56
CA THR A 321 -1.91 12.91 4.60
C THR A 321 -1.96 11.42 4.87
N GLN A 322 -1.71 11.00 6.12
CA GLN A 322 -1.66 9.59 6.47
C GLN A 322 -2.53 9.31 7.69
N VAL A 323 -3.44 8.36 7.53
CA VAL A 323 -4.25 7.79 8.60
C VAL A 323 -3.88 6.32 8.73
N GLU A 324 -3.29 5.97 9.87
CA GLU A 324 -2.86 4.61 10.19
C GLU A 324 -3.67 4.11 11.37
N THR A 325 -4.42 3.04 11.14
CA THR A 325 -5.19 2.37 12.19
C THR A 325 -4.84 0.89 12.21
N GLY A 326 -4.57 0.36 13.41
CA GLY A 326 -4.17 -1.04 13.56
C GLY A 326 -2.70 -1.27 13.17
N SER A 327 -2.39 -2.49 12.68
CA SER A 327 -1.08 -3.13 12.53
C SER A 327 -0.45 -3.58 13.86
N ALA A 328 0.30 -4.69 13.82
CA ALA A 328 1.13 -5.10 14.94
C ALA A 328 2.35 -4.19 15.08
N LEU A 329 2.85 -3.70 13.96
CA LEU A 329 3.97 -2.77 13.85
C LEU A 329 3.80 -1.88 12.63
N THR A 330 3.99 -0.58 12.77
CA THR A 330 4.14 0.36 11.65
C THR A 330 5.47 1.07 11.73
N TRP A 331 6.26 0.93 10.67
CA TRP A 331 7.49 1.68 10.47
C TRP A 331 7.40 2.45 9.14
N LYS A 332 7.11 3.73 9.24
CA LYS A 332 6.85 4.59 8.10
C LYS A 332 7.47 5.97 8.32
N TYR A 333 8.18 6.47 7.33
CA TYR A 333 8.80 7.79 7.38
C TYR A 333 8.81 8.44 6.00
N PRO A 334 7.76 9.21 5.68
CA PRO A 334 7.70 9.98 4.45
C PRO A 334 8.73 11.10 4.46
N SER A 335 9.30 11.40 3.30
CA SER A 335 10.20 12.53 3.13
C SER A 335 10.07 13.15 1.74
N CYS A 336 10.51 14.43 1.61
CA CYS A 336 10.60 15.12 0.33
C CYS A 336 12.01 15.68 0.14
N ILE A 337 12.52 15.56 -1.08
CA ILE A 337 13.71 16.24 -1.57
C ILE A 337 13.20 17.50 -2.28
N LEU A 338 13.66 18.67 -1.85
CA LEU A 338 13.31 19.96 -2.44
C LEU A 338 14.50 20.43 -3.29
N GLN A 339 14.32 20.55 -4.61
CA GLN A 339 15.35 20.92 -5.55
C GLN A 339 15.05 22.25 -6.27
N GLY A 340 13.76 22.59 -6.44
CA GLY A 340 13.31 23.87 -6.95
C GLY A 340 13.22 24.95 -5.86
N ASP A 341 13.09 26.22 -6.29
CA ASP A 341 12.90 27.39 -5.44
C ASP A 341 11.44 27.56 -4.99
#